data_40f3f62602cf7e4b8ac662b6c8970435
#
_entry.id   40f3f62602cf7e4b8ac662b6c8970435
#
_cell.length_a   1.000
_cell.length_b   1.000
_cell.length_c   1.000
_cell.angle_alpha   90.00
_cell.angle_beta   90.00
_cell.angle_gamma   90.00
#
_symmetry.space_group_name_H-M   'P 1'
#
loop_
_entity.id
_entity.type
_entity.pdbx_description
1 polymer ?
#
loop_
_entity_poly.entity_id
_entity_poly.type
_entity_poly.pdbx_seq_one_letter_code
_entity_poly.pdbx_strand_id
1 'polypeptide(L)'
;IYTMNDTLSLHDALPICRSPQQMFGAVIREYYRNPEINQGKKLVSVSIMPCTAKKEEILRPESMTNGRQDVDYVLTTTEVASMIRKSGIRFENIDGESTDMPFGIGSGGGVIFGVTGGVTEAVLRRLQTGHSRVEMDRIRTSGVRGDDGLKELTFDYMGKEIRAAVVNGLGNADKLIKRIHSGEVSYDFVEVMACRRGCIMGGGQPVGAGPRTRKARAKGLYDTDVNMQIKKSNENPMVLALYEGLLKGKTHQLLHRNLGVTEN
;
A
#
# COMPACT_ATOMS: atom_id res chain seq x y z
N ILE A 1 7.12 2.48 4.55
CA ILE A 1 8.38 1.72 4.32
C ILE A 1 9.46 2.47 5.06
N TYR A 2 10.09 1.82 6.02
CA TYR A 2 11.20 2.39 6.78
C TYR A 2 12.47 1.65 6.34
N THR A 3 13.45 2.38 5.79
CA THR A 3 14.81 1.88 5.64
C THR A 3 15.62 2.43 6.82
N MET A 4 16.29 1.55 7.56
CA MET A 4 17.17 1.95 8.65
C MET A 4 18.62 1.87 8.15
N ASN A 5 19.34 2.98 8.22
CA ASN A 5 20.78 2.98 8.18
C ASN A 5 21.31 2.90 9.62
N ASP A 6 22.49 2.31 9.82
CA ASP A 6 23.08 1.92 11.10
C ASP A 6 23.21 3.01 12.20
N THR A 7 22.72 4.22 11.98
CA THR A 7 22.87 5.36 12.90
C THR A 7 21.56 6.08 13.24
N LEU A 8 20.41 5.64 12.69
CA LEU A 8 19.14 6.34 12.90
C LEU A 8 18.36 5.74 14.07
N SER A 9 18.05 6.58 15.06
CA SER A 9 17.03 6.26 16.06
C SER A 9 15.64 6.22 15.37
N LEU A 10 14.66 5.50 15.92
CA LEU A 10 13.30 5.48 15.36
C LEU A 10 12.63 6.88 15.37
N HIS A 11 13.12 7.82 16.17
CA HIS A 11 12.73 9.22 16.09
C HIS A 11 13.16 9.87 14.76
N ASP A 12 14.24 9.37 14.16
CA ASP A 12 14.78 9.86 12.88
C ASP A 12 14.26 9.07 11.68
N ALA A 13 13.65 7.88 11.90
CA ALA A 13 13.02 7.07 10.87
C ALA A 13 11.62 7.58 10.51
N LEU A 14 11.54 8.79 10.00
CA LEU A 14 10.29 9.32 9.46
C LEU A 14 9.96 8.61 8.14
N PRO A 15 8.68 8.24 7.88
CA PRO A 15 8.30 7.66 6.61
C PRO A 15 8.50 8.68 5.50
N ILE A 16 9.54 8.49 4.70
CA ILE A 16 9.87 9.35 3.56
C ILE A 16 8.76 9.32 2.53
N CYS A 17 8.15 8.16 2.31
CA CYS A 17 7.10 7.97 1.33
C CYS A 17 5.72 8.35 1.89
N ARG A 18 4.89 8.95 1.05
CA ARG A 18 3.45 9.09 1.29
C ARG A 18 2.79 7.70 1.32
N SER A 19 1.59 7.59 1.88
CA SER A 19 0.80 6.36 1.74
C SER A 19 0.41 6.10 0.28
N PRO A 20 0.10 4.85 -0.11
CA PRO A 20 -0.38 4.56 -1.47
C PRO A 20 -1.57 5.43 -1.89
N GLN A 21 -2.52 5.72 -0.98
CA GLN A 21 -3.63 6.64 -1.25
C GLN A 21 -3.14 8.05 -1.58
N GLN A 22 -2.22 8.58 -0.79
CA GLN A 22 -1.68 9.93 -1.01
C GLN A 22 -0.88 10.01 -2.31
N MET A 23 -0.02 9.01 -2.57
CA MET A 23 0.77 8.96 -3.81
C MET A 23 -0.15 8.93 -5.04
N PHE A 24 -1.13 8.04 -5.04
CA PHE A 24 -2.01 7.89 -6.19
C PHE A 24 -2.94 9.09 -6.36
N GLY A 25 -3.43 9.67 -5.27
CA GLY A 25 -4.19 10.92 -5.30
C GLY A 25 -3.39 12.07 -5.92
N ALA A 26 -2.13 12.26 -5.51
CA ALA A 26 -1.24 13.28 -6.06
C ALA A 26 -0.97 13.04 -7.56
N VAL A 27 -0.74 11.79 -7.97
CA VAL A 27 -0.54 11.42 -9.38
C VAL A 27 -1.78 11.73 -10.22
N ILE A 28 -2.97 11.32 -9.77
CA ILE A 28 -4.24 11.60 -10.46
C ILE A 28 -4.44 13.13 -10.57
N ARG A 29 -4.23 13.86 -9.48
CA ARG A 29 -4.40 15.31 -9.45
C ARG A 29 -3.46 16.01 -10.43
N GLU A 30 -2.20 15.59 -10.48
CA GLU A 30 -1.21 16.16 -11.41
C GLU A 30 -1.49 15.76 -12.86
N TYR A 31 -1.90 14.53 -13.13
CA TYR A 31 -2.26 14.07 -14.47
C TYR A 31 -3.42 14.86 -15.06
N TYR A 32 -4.52 14.99 -14.33
CA TYR A 32 -5.70 15.73 -14.77
C TYR A 32 -5.58 17.24 -14.60
N ARG A 33 -4.42 17.77 -14.19
CA ARG A 33 -4.14 19.19 -14.23
C ARG A 33 -3.94 19.70 -15.66
N ASN A 34 -3.59 18.83 -16.59
CA ASN A 34 -3.47 19.18 -18.00
C ASN A 34 -4.86 19.47 -18.60
N PRO A 35 -5.11 20.70 -19.14
CA PRO A 35 -6.41 21.08 -19.73
C PRO A 35 -6.81 20.22 -20.92
N GLU A 36 -5.86 19.70 -21.69
CA GLU A 36 -6.13 18.81 -22.82
C GLU A 36 -6.70 17.46 -22.36
N ILE A 37 -6.28 16.98 -21.17
CA ILE A 37 -6.76 15.74 -20.60
C ILE A 37 -8.10 15.93 -19.91
N ASN A 38 -8.23 16.96 -19.08
CA ASN A 38 -9.46 17.19 -18.30
C ASN A 38 -10.58 17.83 -19.09
N GLN A 39 -10.28 18.42 -20.27
CA GLN A 39 -11.26 19.05 -21.16
C GLN A 39 -12.14 20.12 -20.46
N GLY A 40 -11.57 20.83 -19.50
CA GLY A 40 -12.30 21.82 -18.69
C GLY A 40 -13.23 21.24 -17.63
N LYS A 41 -13.24 19.92 -17.42
CA LYS A 41 -14.07 19.26 -16.41
C LYS A 41 -13.46 19.41 -15.03
N LYS A 42 -14.31 19.50 -14.01
CA LYS A 42 -13.88 19.49 -12.61
C LYS A 42 -13.57 18.05 -12.19
N LEU A 43 -12.31 17.83 -11.78
CA LEU A 43 -11.92 16.55 -11.18
C LEU A 43 -12.43 16.45 -9.73
N VAL A 44 -13.08 15.34 -9.42
CA VAL A 44 -13.40 14.90 -8.05
C VAL A 44 -12.78 13.54 -7.85
N SER A 45 -11.84 13.45 -6.90
CA SER A 45 -11.13 12.22 -6.56
C SER A 45 -11.78 11.57 -5.35
N VAL A 46 -12.26 10.34 -5.52
CA VAL A 46 -12.90 9.55 -4.45
C VAL A 46 -12.13 8.26 -4.25
N SER A 47 -11.66 8.01 -3.03
CA SER A 47 -11.02 6.74 -2.69
C SER A 47 -11.97 5.83 -1.91
N ILE A 48 -11.92 4.51 -2.19
CA ILE A 48 -12.66 3.49 -1.46
C ILE A 48 -11.68 2.70 -0.63
N MET A 49 -11.82 2.78 0.72
CA MET A 49 -10.81 2.26 1.65
C MET A 49 -11.41 1.36 2.73
N PRO A 50 -10.72 0.28 3.11
CA PRO A 50 -11.09 -0.52 4.28
C PRO A 50 -10.71 0.15 5.61
N CYS A 51 -10.56 1.46 5.63
CA CYS A 51 -9.89 2.22 6.68
C CYS A 51 -10.61 3.54 6.98
N THR A 52 -10.90 3.82 8.26
CA THR A 52 -11.45 5.11 8.69
C THR A 52 -10.38 6.19 8.82
N ALA A 53 -9.14 5.82 9.21
CA ALA A 53 -8.03 6.77 9.33
C ALA A 53 -7.67 7.47 8.01
N LYS A 54 -8.03 6.88 6.86
CA LYS A 54 -7.85 7.51 5.55
C LYS A 54 -8.71 8.75 5.34
N LYS A 55 -9.84 8.88 6.05
CA LYS A 55 -10.66 10.10 6.08
C LYS A 55 -9.92 11.27 6.74
N GLU A 56 -9.19 10.99 7.81
CA GLU A 56 -8.35 11.97 8.50
C GLU A 56 -7.08 12.30 7.70
N GLU A 57 -6.50 11.28 7.05
CA GLU A 57 -5.28 11.43 6.28
C GLU A 57 -5.39 12.47 5.15
N ILE A 58 -6.53 12.53 4.46
CA ILE A 58 -6.73 13.49 3.35
C ILE A 58 -6.78 14.96 3.80
N LEU A 59 -7.02 15.21 5.09
CA LEU A 59 -7.10 16.56 5.67
C LEU A 59 -5.73 17.12 6.07
N ARG A 60 -4.70 16.28 6.10
CA ARG A 60 -3.37 16.67 6.54
C ARG A 60 -2.65 17.51 5.48
N PRO A 61 -1.83 18.49 5.89
CA PRO A 61 -1.07 19.33 4.96
C PRO A 61 -0.20 18.51 3.99
N GLU A 62 0.40 17.42 4.45
CA GLU A 62 1.20 16.52 3.61
C GLU A 62 0.40 15.72 2.58
N SER A 63 -0.94 15.75 2.65
CA SER A 63 -1.86 15.15 1.67
C SER A 63 -2.36 16.15 0.64
N MET A 64 -1.68 17.29 0.55
CA MET A 64 -2.05 18.38 -0.36
C MET A 64 -0.92 18.64 -1.36
N THR A 65 -1.29 18.78 -2.63
CA THR A 65 -0.39 19.21 -3.69
C THR A 65 -0.79 20.61 -4.16
N ASN A 66 0.15 21.55 -4.11
CA ASN A 66 -0.11 22.96 -4.46
C ASN A 66 -1.27 23.60 -3.66
N GLY A 67 -1.35 23.29 -2.35
CA GLY A 67 -2.37 23.82 -1.43
C GLY A 67 -3.77 23.24 -1.62
N ARG A 68 -3.93 22.18 -2.40
CA ARG A 68 -5.21 21.51 -2.68
C ARG A 68 -5.14 20.04 -2.30
N GLN A 69 -6.20 19.53 -1.70
CA GLN A 69 -6.32 18.11 -1.35
C GLN A 69 -6.16 17.23 -2.60
N ASP A 70 -5.34 16.18 -2.48
CA ASP A 70 -5.10 15.21 -3.56
C ASP A 70 -6.27 14.25 -3.73
N VAL A 71 -6.96 13.92 -2.64
CA VAL A 71 -8.19 13.11 -2.63
C VAL A 71 -9.30 13.93 -1.98
N ASP A 72 -10.43 14.11 -2.67
CA ASP A 72 -11.54 14.94 -2.18
C ASP A 72 -12.39 14.19 -1.14
N TYR A 73 -12.64 12.90 -1.35
CA TYR A 73 -13.48 12.08 -0.47
C TYR A 73 -12.91 10.70 -0.24
N VAL A 74 -13.14 10.17 0.96
CA VAL A 74 -12.84 8.77 1.30
C VAL A 74 -14.14 8.08 1.73
N LEU A 75 -14.51 7.03 1.00
CA LEU A 75 -15.58 6.13 1.35
C LEU A 75 -15.01 4.86 1.94
N THR A 76 -15.55 4.41 3.07
CA THR A 76 -15.20 3.10 3.61
C THR A 76 -15.91 1.99 2.85
N THR A 77 -15.38 0.77 2.90
CA THR A 77 -16.04 -0.41 2.31
C THR A 77 -17.46 -0.58 2.85
N THR A 78 -17.68 -0.28 4.14
CA THR A 78 -19.01 -0.32 4.77
C THR A 78 -19.98 0.69 4.17
N GLU A 79 -19.49 1.93 3.93
CA GLU A 79 -20.33 2.98 3.33
C GLU A 79 -20.69 2.63 1.89
N VAL A 80 -19.75 2.17 1.08
CA VAL A 80 -20.01 1.73 -0.31
C VAL A 80 -21.00 0.57 -0.33
N ALA A 81 -20.83 -0.45 0.51
CA ALA A 81 -21.77 -1.54 0.63
C ALA A 81 -23.19 -1.08 1.04
N SER A 82 -23.26 -0.03 1.88
CA SER A 82 -24.54 0.58 2.24
C SER A 82 -25.16 1.35 1.08
N MET A 83 -24.37 2.09 0.31
CA MET A 83 -24.83 2.81 -0.89
C MET A 83 -25.41 1.84 -1.92
N ILE A 84 -24.69 0.76 -2.24
CA ILE A 84 -25.14 -0.29 -3.17
C ILE A 84 -26.50 -0.85 -2.75
N ARG A 85 -26.64 -1.23 -1.47
CA ARG A 85 -27.91 -1.77 -0.95
C ARG A 85 -29.06 -0.76 -1.01
N LYS A 86 -28.79 0.51 -0.63
CA LYS A 86 -29.80 1.57 -0.65
C LYS A 86 -30.26 1.93 -2.07
N SER A 87 -29.38 1.76 -3.05
CA SER A 87 -29.72 1.97 -4.47
C SER A 87 -30.49 0.80 -5.09
N GLY A 88 -30.81 -0.25 -4.32
CA GLY A 88 -31.50 -1.44 -4.82
C GLY A 88 -30.68 -2.31 -5.77
N ILE A 89 -29.39 -2.07 -5.86
CA ILE A 89 -28.49 -2.82 -6.75
C ILE A 89 -28.19 -4.20 -6.14
N ARG A 90 -28.44 -5.23 -6.92
CA ARG A 90 -28.02 -6.61 -6.60
C ARG A 90 -26.60 -6.83 -7.13
N PHE A 91 -25.63 -6.70 -6.24
CA PHE A 91 -24.21 -6.73 -6.61
C PHE A 91 -23.79 -8.03 -7.31
N GLU A 92 -24.44 -9.15 -6.95
CA GLU A 92 -24.18 -10.48 -7.52
C GLU A 92 -24.60 -10.60 -9.00
N ASN A 93 -25.45 -9.70 -9.47
CA ASN A 93 -26.00 -9.71 -10.83
C ASN A 93 -25.30 -8.67 -11.74
N ILE A 94 -24.28 -8.01 -11.27
CA ILE A 94 -23.53 -7.04 -12.07
C ILE A 94 -22.40 -7.77 -12.82
N ASP A 95 -22.38 -7.61 -14.13
CA ASP A 95 -21.26 -8.08 -14.94
C ASP A 95 -19.99 -7.28 -14.64
N GLY A 96 -18.86 -7.97 -14.64
CA GLY A 96 -17.57 -7.32 -14.44
C GLY A 96 -17.14 -6.54 -15.67
N GLU A 97 -16.73 -5.29 -15.45
CA GLU A 97 -16.15 -4.44 -16.49
C GLU A 97 -14.65 -4.19 -16.24
N SER A 98 -13.94 -3.84 -17.31
CA SER A 98 -12.55 -3.41 -17.20
C SER A 98 -12.47 -2.03 -16.55
N THR A 99 -11.43 -1.80 -15.79
CA THR A 99 -11.12 -0.49 -15.22
C THR A 99 -10.65 0.48 -16.32
N ASP A 100 -11.01 1.77 -16.14
CA ASP A 100 -10.68 2.81 -17.11
C ASP A 100 -9.16 3.08 -17.19
N MET A 101 -8.70 3.39 -18.40
CA MET A 101 -7.34 3.83 -18.65
C MET A 101 -7.19 5.34 -18.37
N PRO A 102 -5.99 5.84 -18.03
CA PRO A 102 -4.70 5.14 -18.08
C PRO A 102 -4.33 4.36 -16.82
N PHE A 103 -5.08 4.46 -15.74
CA PHE A 103 -4.69 3.89 -14.45
C PHE A 103 -5.31 2.51 -14.15
N GLY A 104 -5.96 1.90 -15.13
CA GLY A 104 -6.71 0.65 -14.94
C GLY A 104 -5.85 -0.62 -14.81
N ILE A 105 -4.54 -0.55 -15.08
CA ILE A 105 -3.67 -1.72 -15.01
C ILE A 105 -3.01 -1.79 -13.64
N GLY A 106 -3.40 -2.81 -12.85
CA GLY A 106 -2.79 -3.11 -11.55
C GLY A 106 -1.72 -4.21 -11.62
N SER A 107 -1.08 -4.46 -10.50
CA SER A 107 -0.15 -5.59 -10.31
C SER A 107 -0.52 -6.40 -9.09
N GLY A 108 -0.22 -7.71 -9.11
CA GLY A 108 -0.46 -8.60 -7.98
C GLY A 108 0.22 -8.10 -6.69
N GLY A 109 1.45 -7.56 -6.82
CA GLY A 109 2.15 -6.94 -5.70
C GLY A 109 1.37 -5.79 -5.04
N GLY A 110 0.66 -4.98 -5.83
CA GLY A 110 -0.18 -3.89 -5.29
C GLY A 110 -1.44 -4.43 -4.59
N VAL A 111 -2.06 -5.47 -5.14
CA VAL A 111 -3.29 -6.05 -4.59
C VAL A 111 -3.08 -6.63 -3.20
N ILE A 112 -1.96 -7.33 -2.97
CA ILE A 112 -1.69 -7.98 -1.68
C ILE A 112 -1.33 -7.02 -0.54
N PHE A 113 -1.19 -5.72 -0.78
CA PHE A 113 -0.97 -4.72 0.28
C PHE A 113 -2.05 -4.73 1.37
N GLY A 114 -3.24 -5.24 1.07
CA GLY A 114 -4.34 -5.33 2.02
C GLY A 114 -4.14 -6.37 3.13
N VAL A 115 -3.22 -7.31 2.98
CA VAL A 115 -2.91 -8.35 3.97
C VAL A 115 -1.59 -8.05 4.69
N THR A 116 -1.45 -8.54 5.92
CA THR A 116 -0.20 -8.45 6.68
C THR A 116 0.90 -9.24 5.98
N GLY A 117 2.05 -8.60 5.77
CA GLY A 117 3.18 -9.15 5.02
C GLY A 117 3.09 -8.89 3.52
N GLY A 118 2.01 -8.31 3.03
CA GLY A 118 1.83 -8.07 1.59
C GLY A 118 2.77 -7.01 1.03
N VAL A 119 3.08 -5.98 1.81
CA VAL A 119 4.07 -4.97 1.41
C VAL A 119 5.46 -5.59 1.37
N THR A 120 5.83 -6.33 2.42
CA THR A 120 7.11 -7.06 2.46
C THR A 120 7.22 -8.04 1.30
N GLU A 121 6.17 -8.81 1.01
CA GLU A 121 6.15 -9.72 -0.15
C GLU A 121 6.37 -8.96 -1.48
N ALA A 122 5.75 -7.79 -1.65
CA ALA A 122 5.95 -6.97 -2.85
C ALA A 122 7.40 -6.45 -2.95
N VAL A 123 8.03 -6.07 -1.83
CA VAL A 123 9.45 -5.70 -1.78
C VAL A 123 10.32 -6.89 -2.14
N LEU A 124 10.09 -8.07 -1.56
CA LEU A 124 10.84 -9.29 -1.89
C LEU A 124 10.74 -9.64 -3.37
N ARG A 125 9.54 -9.54 -3.95
CA ARG A 125 9.33 -9.73 -5.39
C ARG A 125 10.15 -8.73 -6.24
N ARG A 126 10.25 -7.49 -5.80
CA ARG A 126 11.01 -6.45 -6.50
C ARG A 126 12.52 -6.70 -6.46
N LEU A 127 13.02 -7.20 -5.34
CA LEU A 127 14.43 -7.50 -5.15
C LEU A 127 14.87 -8.75 -5.96
N GLN A 128 13.98 -9.67 -6.24
CA GLN A 128 14.28 -10.85 -7.05
C GLN A 128 14.40 -10.49 -8.54
N THR A 129 15.46 -10.96 -9.17
CA THR A 129 15.70 -10.74 -10.61
C THR A 129 14.89 -11.69 -11.51
N GLY A 130 14.50 -12.85 -10.99
CA GLY A 130 13.74 -13.85 -11.73
C GLY A 130 12.23 -13.63 -11.73
N HIS A 131 11.57 -14.27 -12.70
CA HIS A 131 10.11 -14.22 -12.89
C HIS A 131 9.48 -15.62 -12.81
N SER A 132 10.27 -16.62 -12.43
CA SER A 132 9.79 -18.00 -12.42
C SER A 132 8.71 -18.20 -11.35
N ARG A 133 7.77 -19.10 -11.66
CA ARG A 133 6.74 -19.51 -10.68
C ARG A 133 7.37 -20.05 -9.39
N VAL A 134 8.50 -20.74 -9.52
CA VAL A 134 9.24 -21.30 -8.38
C VAL A 134 9.75 -20.21 -7.44
N GLU A 135 10.29 -19.10 -7.98
CA GLU A 135 10.75 -17.98 -7.16
C GLU A 135 9.59 -17.28 -6.48
N MET A 136 8.48 -17.07 -7.16
CA MET A 136 7.27 -16.51 -6.53
C MET A 136 6.74 -17.41 -5.40
N ASP A 137 6.76 -18.72 -5.60
CA ASP A 137 6.31 -19.67 -4.58
C ASP A 137 7.28 -19.71 -3.38
N ARG A 138 8.59 -19.59 -3.59
CA ARG A 138 9.57 -19.46 -2.50
C ARG A 138 9.26 -18.22 -1.64
N ILE A 139 8.98 -17.07 -2.24
CA ILE A 139 8.60 -15.87 -1.48
C ILE A 139 7.30 -16.12 -0.70
N ARG A 140 6.27 -16.69 -1.33
CA ARG A 140 4.98 -16.99 -0.69
C ARG A 140 5.12 -17.91 0.52
N THR A 141 6.07 -18.84 0.48
CA THR A 141 6.33 -19.84 1.54
C THR A 141 7.41 -19.42 2.52
N SER A 142 8.04 -18.25 2.35
CA SER A 142 9.12 -17.75 3.22
C SER A 142 8.68 -17.39 4.66
N GLY A 143 7.39 -17.53 4.99
CA GLY A 143 6.83 -17.07 6.26
C GLY A 143 6.33 -15.61 6.24
N VAL A 144 6.46 -14.90 5.11
CA VAL A 144 5.96 -13.53 4.96
C VAL A 144 4.43 -13.44 5.12
N ARG A 145 3.72 -14.49 4.67
CA ARG A 145 2.25 -14.60 4.80
C ARG A 145 1.86 -15.10 6.18
N GLY A 146 0.69 -14.71 6.64
CA GLY A 146 0.14 -15.09 7.94
C GLY A 146 -0.27 -13.87 8.75
N ASP A 147 -0.89 -14.10 9.90
CA ASP A 147 -1.49 -13.04 10.72
C ASP A 147 -0.91 -12.96 12.15
N ASP A 148 0.25 -13.56 12.38
CA ASP A 148 0.99 -13.42 13.62
C ASP A 148 1.33 -11.94 13.87
N GLY A 149 1.35 -11.57 15.15
CA GLY A 149 1.54 -10.16 15.55
C GLY A 149 2.90 -9.61 15.17
N LEU A 150 3.92 -10.45 15.15
CA LEU A 150 5.29 -10.18 14.71
C LEU A 150 5.81 -11.40 13.95
N LYS A 151 6.41 -11.16 12.80
CA LYS A 151 7.16 -12.16 12.01
C LYS A 151 8.52 -11.58 11.67
N GLU A 152 9.55 -12.39 11.79
CA GLU A 152 10.93 -12.04 11.49
C GLU A 152 11.39 -12.91 10.32
N LEU A 153 12.04 -12.30 9.34
CA LEU A 153 12.42 -12.93 8.09
C LEU A 153 13.87 -12.58 7.78
N THR A 154 14.59 -13.54 7.23
CA THR A 154 15.93 -13.33 6.70
C THR A 154 15.98 -13.84 5.28
N PHE A 155 16.59 -13.08 4.37
CA PHE A 155 16.78 -13.46 2.98
C PHE A 155 18.07 -12.88 2.42
N ASP A 156 18.66 -13.56 1.45
CA ASP A 156 19.83 -13.07 0.73
C ASP A 156 19.43 -12.14 -0.41
N TYR A 157 20.13 -11.02 -0.54
CA TYR A 157 20.03 -10.12 -1.67
C TYR A 157 21.43 -9.67 -2.11
N MET A 158 21.86 -10.11 -3.28
CA MET A 158 23.17 -9.79 -3.88
C MET A 158 24.35 -10.16 -2.95
N GLY A 159 24.23 -11.29 -2.23
CA GLY A 159 25.26 -11.76 -1.30
C GLY A 159 25.26 -11.04 0.06
N LYS A 160 24.29 -10.18 0.32
CA LYS A 160 24.06 -9.53 1.63
C LYS A 160 22.84 -10.15 2.28
N GLU A 161 22.98 -10.57 3.53
CA GLU A 161 21.85 -10.98 4.36
C GLU A 161 21.00 -9.76 4.72
N ILE A 162 19.72 -9.80 4.37
CA ILE A 162 18.71 -8.77 4.69
C ILE A 162 17.76 -9.33 5.74
N ARG A 163 17.61 -8.60 6.83
CA ARG A 163 16.73 -8.93 7.94
C ARG A 163 15.49 -8.05 7.90
N ALA A 164 14.31 -8.66 7.85
CA ALA A 164 13.04 -7.95 7.80
C ALA A 164 12.13 -8.36 8.94
N ALA A 165 11.30 -7.43 9.41
CA ALA A 165 10.21 -7.71 10.33
C ALA A 165 8.88 -7.25 9.76
N VAL A 166 7.83 -8.03 10.02
CA VAL A 166 6.43 -7.70 9.71
C VAL A 166 5.66 -7.66 11.02
N VAL A 167 5.19 -6.49 11.41
CA VAL A 167 4.45 -6.30 12.65
C VAL A 167 3.06 -5.74 12.37
N ASN A 168 2.05 -6.28 13.06
CA ASN A 168 0.69 -5.78 12.98
C ASN A 168 0.08 -5.56 14.37
N GLY A 169 -0.70 -4.46 14.47
CA GLY A 169 -1.24 -3.94 15.72
C GLY A 169 -0.26 -3.05 16.48
N LEU A 170 -0.70 -1.87 16.87
CA LEU A 170 0.15 -0.84 17.48
C LEU A 170 0.85 -1.31 18.78
N GLY A 171 0.19 -2.15 19.60
CA GLY A 171 0.84 -2.70 20.79
C GLY A 171 2.01 -3.65 20.48
N ASN A 172 1.98 -4.37 19.35
CA ASN A 172 3.11 -5.19 18.90
C ASN A 172 4.21 -4.31 18.30
N ALA A 173 3.83 -3.26 17.57
CA ALA A 173 4.77 -2.29 17.04
C ALA A 173 5.54 -1.58 18.17
N ASP A 174 4.87 -1.14 19.23
CA ASP A 174 5.52 -0.54 20.41
C ASP A 174 6.55 -1.49 21.06
N LYS A 175 6.20 -2.78 21.19
CA LYS A 175 7.13 -3.78 21.72
C LYS A 175 8.36 -3.95 20.81
N LEU A 176 8.15 -4.01 19.50
CA LEU A 176 9.25 -4.15 18.54
C LEU A 176 10.16 -2.92 18.58
N ILE A 177 9.58 -1.74 18.62
CA ILE A 177 10.32 -0.48 18.75
C ILE A 177 11.22 -0.48 19.99
N LYS A 178 10.69 -0.89 21.14
CA LYS A 178 11.48 -0.98 22.38
C LYS A 178 12.65 -1.96 22.26
N ARG A 179 12.47 -3.11 21.61
CA ARG A 179 13.55 -4.09 21.35
C ARG A 179 14.62 -3.54 20.41
N ILE A 180 14.23 -2.75 19.40
CA ILE A 180 15.17 -2.08 18.50
C ILE A 180 15.96 -1.02 19.26
N HIS A 181 15.30 -0.17 20.06
CA HIS A 181 15.94 0.88 20.85
C HIS A 181 16.92 0.32 21.91
N SER A 182 16.60 -0.83 22.50
CA SER A 182 17.51 -1.49 23.45
C SER A 182 18.71 -2.18 22.79
N GLY A 183 18.77 -2.22 21.45
CA GLY A 183 19.81 -2.93 20.70
C GLY A 183 19.64 -4.45 20.71
N GLU A 184 18.51 -4.98 21.22
CA GLU A 184 18.23 -6.43 21.24
C GLU A 184 18.09 -7.00 19.83
N VAL A 185 17.50 -6.24 18.92
CA VAL A 185 17.29 -6.64 17.52
C VAL A 185 17.57 -5.48 16.56
N SER A 186 17.97 -5.83 15.32
CA SER A 186 18.18 -4.89 14.23
C SER A 186 17.59 -5.45 12.93
N TYR A 187 17.01 -4.58 12.11
CA TYR A 187 16.42 -4.94 10.83
C TYR A 187 16.78 -3.91 9.75
N ASP A 188 16.96 -4.40 8.52
CA ASP A 188 17.13 -3.55 7.34
C ASP A 188 15.76 -3.02 6.83
N PHE A 189 14.68 -3.73 7.15
CA PHE A 189 13.33 -3.37 6.72
C PHE A 189 12.27 -3.81 7.76
N VAL A 190 11.32 -2.91 8.04
CA VAL A 190 10.19 -3.19 8.93
C VAL A 190 8.87 -2.79 8.27
N GLU A 191 7.97 -3.75 8.10
CA GLU A 191 6.56 -3.46 7.74
C GLU A 191 5.75 -3.28 9.02
N VAL A 192 5.07 -2.14 9.15
CA VAL A 192 4.15 -1.85 10.27
C VAL A 192 2.74 -1.68 9.76
N MET A 193 1.81 -2.50 10.24
CA MET A 193 0.39 -2.33 10.03
C MET A 193 -0.31 -1.97 11.34
N ALA A 194 -0.98 -0.81 11.40
CA ALA A 194 -1.71 -0.38 12.59
C ALA A 194 -2.86 -1.33 12.95
N CYS A 195 -3.58 -1.84 11.95
CA CYS A 195 -4.64 -2.81 12.15
C CYS A 195 -4.09 -4.23 12.34
N ARG A 196 -4.57 -4.92 13.37
CA ARG A 196 -4.26 -6.36 13.50
C ARG A 196 -4.76 -7.11 12.27
N ARG A 197 -3.91 -7.96 11.70
CA ARG A 197 -4.22 -8.81 10.53
C ARG A 197 -4.39 -8.05 9.21
N GLY A 198 -3.91 -6.82 9.14
CA GLY A 198 -3.90 -6.02 7.92
C GLY A 198 -5.20 -5.28 7.61
N CYS A 199 -5.21 -4.59 6.47
CA CYS A 199 -6.32 -3.73 6.03
C CYS A 199 -7.60 -4.51 5.74
N ILE A 200 -7.52 -5.80 5.42
CA ILE A 200 -8.70 -6.68 5.26
C ILE A 200 -9.58 -6.75 6.52
N MET A 201 -9.03 -6.39 7.69
CA MET A 201 -9.71 -6.29 8.97
C MET A 201 -9.73 -4.84 9.51
N GLY A 202 -9.52 -3.87 8.63
CA GLY A 202 -9.52 -2.45 8.97
C GLY A 202 -10.87 -1.93 9.45
N GLY A 203 -10.86 -0.78 10.17
CA GLY A 203 -12.05 -0.18 10.78
C GLY A 203 -13.10 0.31 9.79
N GLY A 204 -12.80 0.39 8.49
CA GLY A 204 -13.75 0.70 7.42
C GLY A 204 -14.42 -0.52 6.80
N GLN A 205 -14.08 -1.73 7.23
CA GLN A 205 -14.71 -2.97 6.78
C GLN A 205 -16.03 -3.22 7.53
N PRO A 206 -17.00 -3.93 6.91
CA PRO A 206 -18.22 -4.37 7.59
C PRO A 206 -17.91 -5.14 8.88
N VAL A 207 -18.61 -4.77 9.96
CA VAL A 207 -18.46 -5.37 11.30
C VAL A 207 -18.94 -6.82 11.35
N GLY A 208 -18.64 -7.54 12.45
CA GLY A 208 -19.07 -8.93 12.65
C GLY A 208 -18.21 -9.97 11.89
N ALA A 209 -17.06 -9.57 11.36
CA ALA A 209 -16.17 -10.46 10.62
C ALA A 209 -15.39 -11.40 11.57
N GLY A 210 -15.77 -12.68 11.58
CA GLY A 210 -15.04 -13.75 12.27
C GLY A 210 -13.85 -14.31 11.45
N PRO A 211 -13.19 -15.36 11.98
CA PRO A 211 -12.04 -16.00 11.32
C PRO A 211 -12.33 -16.49 9.89
N ARG A 212 -13.55 -16.99 9.63
CA ARG A 212 -13.98 -17.45 8.31
C ARG A 212 -14.00 -16.30 7.29
N THR A 213 -14.59 -15.16 7.65
CA THR A 213 -14.65 -13.96 6.80
C THR A 213 -13.24 -13.41 6.53
N ARG A 214 -12.38 -13.39 7.54
CA ARG A 214 -10.97 -12.98 7.37
C ARG A 214 -10.25 -13.85 6.34
N LYS A 215 -10.34 -15.17 6.47
CA LYS A 215 -9.74 -16.11 5.51
C LYS A 215 -10.27 -15.89 4.10
N ALA A 216 -11.58 -15.66 3.95
CA ALA A 216 -12.20 -15.40 2.65
C ALA A 216 -11.67 -14.08 2.03
N ARG A 217 -11.56 -13.00 2.82
CA ARG A 217 -11.00 -11.73 2.34
C ARG A 217 -9.54 -11.86 1.92
N ALA A 218 -8.71 -12.52 2.74
CA ALA A 218 -7.32 -12.78 2.39
C ALA A 218 -7.20 -13.64 1.12
N LYS A 219 -8.00 -14.70 1.03
CA LYS A 219 -8.05 -15.56 -0.15
C LYS A 219 -8.40 -14.77 -1.41
N GLY A 220 -9.41 -13.89 -1.35
CA GLY A 220 -9.78 -13.05 -2.49
C GLY A 220 -8.63 -12.20 -3.03
N LEU A 221 -7.82 -11.57 -2.15
CA LEU A 221 -6.65 -10.81 -2.58
C LEU A 221 -5.56 -11.72 -3.16
N TYR A 222 -5.31 -12.87 -2.57
CA TYR A 222 -4.32 -13.82 -3.08
C TYR A 222 -4.75 -14.49 -4.39
N ASP A 223 -6.03 -14.80 -4.57
CA ASP A 223 -6.57 -15.32 -5.82
C ASP A 223 -6.44 -14.26 -6.93
N THR A 224 -6.74 -13.00 -6.62
CA THR A 224 -6.56 -11.89 -7.56
C THR A 224 -5.08 -11.76 -7.96
N ASP A 225 -4.16 -11.79 -7.01
CA ASP A 225 -2.72 -11.78 -7.28
C ASP A 225 -2.31 -12.96 -8.20
N VAL A 226 -2.82 -14.16 -7.91
CA VAL A 226 -2.51 -15.36 -8.74
C VAL A 226 -2.99 -15.18 -10.17
N ASN A 227 -4.16 -14.57 -10.38
CA ASN A 227 -4.75 -14.39 -11.70
C ASN A 227 -4.19 -13.18 -12.47
N MET A 228 -3.59 -12.20 -11.79
CA MET A 228 -2.95 -11.07 -12.47
C MET A 228 -1.72 -11.52 -13.28
N GLN A 229 -1.57 -11.00 -14.49
CA GLN A 229 -0.40 -11.25 -15.34
C GLN A 229 0.84 -10.53 -14.78
N ILE A 230 0.70 -9.27 -14.40
CA ILE A 230 1.79 -8.47 -13.82
C ILE A 230 1.90 -8.78 -12.33
N LYS A 231 3.05 -9.32 -11.91
CA LYS A 231 3.30 -9.68 -10.50
C LYS A 231 4.02 -8.60 -9.71
N LYS A 232 4.88 -7.84 -10.36
CA LYS A 232 5.72 -6.80 -9.74
C LYS A 232 5.32 -5.43 -10.26
N SER A 233 5.25 -4.44 -9.38
CA SER A 233 4.85 -3.07 -9.75
C SER A 233 5.80 -2.42 -10.76
N ASN A 234 7.09 -2.77 -10.70
CA ASN A 234 8.11 -2.26 -11.65
C ASN A 234 8.07 -2.93 -13.05
N GLU A 235 7.15 -3.86 -13.27
CA GLU A 235 6.86 -4.45 -14.58
C GLU A 235 5.57 -3.90 -15.19
N ASN A 236 4.85 -3.08 -14.41
CA ASN A 236 3.62 -2.45 -14.89
C ASN A 236 3.96 -1.32 -15.87
N PRO A 237 3.55 -1.44 -17.16
CA PRO A 237 3.89 -0.45 -18.18
C PRO A 237 3.34 0.95 -17.85
N MET A 238 2.22 1.03 -17.14
CA MET A 238 1.66 2.32 -16.71
C MET A 238 2.53 2.98 -15.64
N VAL A 239 3.07 2.19 -14.71
CA VAL A 239 4.00 2.70 -13.68
C VAL A 239 5.31 3.16 -14.33
N LEU A 240 5.85 2.39 -15.28
CA LEU A 240 7.04 2.78 -16.02
C LEU A 240 6.82 4.09 -16.79
N ALA A 241 5.73 4.20 -17.54
CA ALA A 241 5.37 5.42 -18.28
C ALA A 241 5.19 6.64 -17.36
N LEU A 242 4.63 6.45 -16.15
CA LEU A 242 4.54 7.51 -15.16
C LEU A 242 5.92 8.02 -14.72
N TYR A 243 6.87 7.12 -14.44
CA TYR A 243 8.23 7.51 -14.03
C TYR A 243 9.04 8.16 -15.14
N GLU A 244 8.86 7.71 -16.39
CA GLU A 244 9.51 8.31 -17.57
C GLU A 244 8.90 9.66 -17.97
N GLY A 245 7.62 9.88 -17.68
CA GLY A 245 6.84 11.06 -18.05
C GLY A 245 6.49 11.96 -16.87
N LEU A 246 5.29 11.81 -16.35
CA LEU A 246 4.68 12.70 -15.35
C LEU A 246 5.52 12.91 -14.09
N LEU A 247 6.15 11.86 -13.59
CA LEU A 247 6.94 11.86 -12.36
C LEU A 247 8.39 12.30 -12.57
N LYS A 248 8.83 12.45 -13.82
CA LYS A 248 10.22 12.86 -14.11
C LYS A 248 10.50 14.23 -13.48
N GLY A 249 11.43 14.28 -12.55
CA GLY A 249 11.77 15.48 -11.78
C GLY A 249 10.76 15.91 -10.72
N LYS A 250 9.66 15.16 -10.54
CA LYS A 250 8.59 15.45 -9.55
C LYS A 250 8.37 14.34 -8.52
N THR A 251 9.19 13.29 -8.54
CA THR A 251 9.03 12.12 -7.67
C THR A 251 8.99 12.52 -6.18
N HIS A 252 9.95 13.34 -5.74
CA HIS A 252 9.99 13.81 -4.35
C HIS A 252 8.76 14.65 -3.99
N GLN A 253 8.34 15.54 -4.85
CA GLN A 253 7.19 16.41 -4.61
C GLN A 253 5.88 15.62 -4.50
N LEU A 254 5.66 14.63 -5.34
CA LEU A 254 4.37 13.92 -5.46
C LEU A 254 4.30 12.65 -4.61
N LEU A 255 5.43 11.95 -4.42
CA LEU A 255 5.43 10.63 -3.78
C LEU A 255 6.04 10.65 -2.37
N HIS A 256 6.83 11.68 -2.02
CA HIS A 256 7.46 11.77 -0.70
C HIS A 256 6.76 12.81 0.18
N ARG A 257 6.94 12.67 1.48
CA ARG A 257 6.50 13.65 2.46
C ARG A 257 7.54 14.74 2.56
N ASN A 258 7.09 15.98 2.54
CA ASN A 258 7.95 17.12 2.89
C ASN A 258 8.00 17.22 4.41
N LEU A 259 9.04 16.71 5.02
CA LEU A 259 9.22 16.68 6.47
C LEU A 259 9.90 17.93 7.02
N GLY A 260 10.15 18.93 6.17
CA GLY A 260 10.85 20.16 6.58
C GLY A 260 12.34 19.93 6.93
N VAL A 261 12.86 18.73 6.69
CA VAL A 261 14.29 18.45 6.83
C VAL A 261 14.95 19.04 5.59
N THR A 262 15.55 20.20 5.75
CA THR A 262 16.52 20.72 4.78
C THR A 262 17.69 19.75 4.76
N GLU A 263 17.95 19.16 3.60
CA GLU A 263 19.22 18.48 3.36
C GLU A 263 20.35 19.51 3.64
N ASN A 264 21.08 19.29 4.74
CA ASN A 264 22.33 19.99 5.01
C ASN A 264 23.48 19.23 4.34
#